data_5754a1f88422839d3e92923372b63789
#
_entry.id   5754a1f88422839d3e92923372b63789
#
_cell.length_a   1.000
_cell.length_b   1.000
_cell.length_c   1.000
_cell.angle_alpha   90.00
_cell.angle_beta   90.00
_cell.angle_gamma   90.00
#
_symmetry.space_group_name_H-M   'P 1'
#
loop_
_entity.id
_entity.type
_entity.pdbx_description
1 polymer ?
#
loop_
_entity_poly.entity_id
_entity_poly.type
_entity_poly.pdbx_seq_one_letter_code
_entity_poly.pdbx_strand_id
1 'polypeptide(L)'
;MVQVILIRPGASDYVEQGRIQGTIDMPLSQHGADEVARLVDELAGRGIEAIYSGTCHPTLETATAIAAALDVKLKKLKYMQNLDHGLWQGMLIEEVRRKQPTVYRQWQDQPESIRPPQGETLAEARSRVEHALAKILKKHKSGVIGLVLPEPLASLVRAKLTLRELGDLWEAETEHGGYETLVVEPVAGGSRR
;
A
#
# COMPACT_ATOMS: atom_id res chain seq x y z
N MET A 1 -18.20 -11.44 -7.96
CA MET A 1 -17.06 -11.27 -7.03
C MET A 1 -15.88 -10.68 -7.76
N VAL A 2 -15.18 -9.74 -7.13
CA VAL A 2 -13.92 -9.17 -7.61
C VAL A 2 -12.80 -9.71 -6.73
N GLN A 3 -11.70 -10.12 -7.32
CA GLN A 3 -10.48 -10.43 -6.58
C GLN A 3 -9.54 -9.25 -6.69
N VAL A 4 -9.03 -8.80 -5.56
CA VAL A 4 -7.99 -7.78 -5.48
C VAL A 4 -6.69 -8.45 -5.06
N ILE A 5 -5.71 -8.47 -5.93
CA ILE A 5 -4.35 -8.85 -5.57
C ILE A 5 -3.67 -7.58 -5.06
N LEU A 6 -3.50 -7.50 -3.74
CA LEU A 6 -2.84 -6.41 -3.07
C LEU A 6 -1.34 -6.70 -3.04
N ILE A 7 -0.56 -5.86 -3.71
CA ILE A 7 0.87 -6.06 -3.97
C ILE A 7 1.66 -4.98 -3.23
N ARG A 8 2.60 -5.37 -2.41
CA ARG A 8 3.59 -4.46 -1.83
C ARG A 8 4.74 -4.28 -2.81
N PRO A 9 5.18 -3.05 -3.08
CA PRO A 9 6.28 -2.81 -3.99
C PRO A 9 7.57 -3.47 -3.52
N GLY A 10 8.52 -3.63 -4.43
CA GLY A 10 9.88 -3.99 -4.08
C GLY A 10 10.49 -2.94 -3.15
N ALA A 11 11.49 -3.35 -2.36
CA ALA A 11 12.15 -2.50 -1.40
C ALA A 11 12.87 -1.31 -2.05
N SER A 12 12.94 -0.19 -1.33
CA SER A 12 13.94 0.85 -1.51
C SER A 12 15.05 0.70 -0.46
N ASP A 13 16.16 1.40 -0.62
CA ASP A 13 17.23 1.41 0.38
C ASP A 13 16.73 1.85 1.75
N TYR A 14 15.74 2.76 1.81
CA TYR A 14 15.17 3.21 3.08
C TYR A 14 14.41 2.08 3.79
N VAL A 15 13.59 1.35 3.06
CA VAL A 15 12.83 0.22 3.62
C VAL A 15 13.78 -0.88 4.11
N GLU A 16 14.81 -1.22 3.35
CA GLU A 16 15.82 -2.21 3.76
C GLU A 16 16.59 -1.78 5.01
N GLN A 17 16.83 -0.49 5.17
CA GLN A 17 17.48 0.07 6.36
C GLN A 17 16.54 0.19 7.58
N GLY A 18 15.26 -0.15 7.46
CA GLY A 18 14.26 0.06 8.51
C GLY A 18 13.95 1.54 8.77
N ARG A 19 14.02 2.37 7.72
CA ARG A 19 13.65 3.79 7.77
C ARG A 19 12.22 4.00 7.32
N ILE A 20 11.58 4.98 7.92
CA ILE A 20 10.26 5.46 7.48
C ILE A 20 10.43 6.17 6.15
N GLN A 21 9.89 5.60 5.08
CA GLN A 21 9.99 6.23 3.76
C GLN A 21 8.93 7.30 3.55
N GLY A 22 7.67 7.00 3.86
CA GLY A 22 6.57 7.93 3.61
C GLY A 22 6.49 8.38 2.15
N THR A 23 6.47 9.68 1.93
CA THR A 23 6.41 10.31 0.60
C THR A 23 7.78 10.64 0.00
N ILE A 24 8.88 10.26 0.67
CA ILE A 24 10.22 10.44 0.09
C ILE A 24 10.35 9.56 -1.14
N ASP A 25 10.70 10.19 -2.25
CA ASP A 25 10.74 9.55 -3.56
C ASP A 25 12.11 8.86 -3.78
N MET A 26 12.15 7.57 -3.50
CA MET A 26 13.34 6.72 -3.60
C MET A 26 13.12 5.64 -4.67
N PRO A 27 14.12 5.33 -5.50
CA PRO A 27 14.01 4.22 -6.45
C PRO A 27 14.01 2.86 -5.74
N LEU A 28 13.70 1.80 -6.49
CA LEU A 28 13.96 0.45 -6.03
C LEU A 28 15.44 0.26 -5.72
N SER A 29 15.74 -0.44 -4.64
CA SER A 29 17.07 -0.99 -4.41
C SER A 29 17.36 -2.14 -5.38
N GLN A 30 18.60 -2.63 -5.41
CA GLN A 30 18.91 -3.81 -6.19
C GLN A 30 18.10 -5.03 -5.72
N HIS A 31 17.99 -5.23 -4.42
CA HIS A 31 17.16 -6.29 -3.84
C HIS A 31 15.67 -6.10 -4.20
N GLY A 32 15.16 -4.88 -4.10
CA GLY A 32 13.79 -4.56 -4.51
C GLY A 32 13.51 -4.85 -5.99
N ALA A 33 14.48 -4.63 -6.87
CA ALA A 33 14.36 -5.00 -8.28
C ALA A 33 14.28 -6.53 -8.48
N ASP A 34 15.07 -7.30 -7.72
CA ASP A 34 15.01 -8.77 -7.73
C ASP A 34 13.66 -9.29 -7.19
N GLU A 35 13.12 -8.63 -6.16
CA GLU A 35 11.77 -8.93 -5.66
C GLU A 35 10.68 -8.68 -6.71
N VAL A 36 10.79 -7.57 -7.45
CA VAL A 36 9.85 -7.27 -8.54
C VAL A 36 9.92 -8.32 -9.65
N ALA A 37 11.11 -8.78 -10.02
CA ALA A 37 11.27 -9.86 -11.00
C ALA A 37 10.55 -11.15 -10.52
N ARG A 38 10.72 -11.53 -9.26
CA ARG A 38 10.02 -12.67 -8.66
C ARG A 38 8.49 -12.47 -8.64
N LEU A 39 8.01 -11.27 -8.26
CA LEU A 39 6.58 -10.95 -8.27
C LEU A 39 5.96 -11.08 -9.68
N VAL A 40 6.68 -10.68 -10.72
CA VAL A 40 6.26 -10.85 -12.11
C VAL A 40 6.01 -12.32 -12.41
N ASP A 41 6.94 -13.20 -12.05
CA ASP A 41 6.82 -14.65 -12.28
C ASP A 41 5.65 -15.26 -11.48
N GLU A 42 5.52 -14.89 -10.20
CA GLU A 42 4.48 -15.41 -9.32
C GLU A 42 3.06 -14.93 -9.69
N LEU A 43 2.94 -13.75 -10.29
CA LEU A 43 1.68 -13.17 -10.73
C LEU A 43 1.29 -13.60 -12.15
N ALA A 44 2.20 -14.20 -12.90
CA ALA A 44 1.90 -14.76 -14.22
C ALA A 44 0.77 -15.80 -14.13
N GLY A 45 -0.20 -15.69 -15.04
CA GLY A 45 -1.35 -16.62 -15.07
C GLY A 45 -2.42 -16.41 -13.99
N ARG A 46 -2.29 -15.40 -13.12
CA ARG A 46 -3.32 -15.07 -12.10
C ARG A 46 -4.57 -14.40 -12.67
N GLY A 47 -4.60 -14.13 -13.97
CA GLY A 47 -5.77 -13.54 -14.64
C GLY A 47 -5.98 -12.06 -14.31
N ILE A 48 -4.94 -11.33 -13.91
CA ILE A 48 -5.01 -9.90 -13.64
C ILE A 48 -5.39 -9.16 -14.93
N GLU A 49 -6.44 -8.34 -14.88
CA GLU A 49 -6.98 -7.60 -16.03
C GLU A 49 -6.49 -6.13 -16.07
N ALA A 50 -6.11 -5.59 -14.94
CA ALA A 50 -5.57 -4.23 -14.83
C ALA A 50 -4.76 -4.07 -13.55
N ILE A 51 -3.74 -3.22 -13.59
CA ILE A 51 -2.95 -2.80 -12.43
C ILE A 51 -3.31 -1.35 -12.07
N TYR A 52 -3.54 -1.12 -10.80
CA TYR A 52 -3.68 0.19 -10.18
C TYR A 52 -2.50 0.45 -9.25
N SER A 53 -1.99 1.67 -9.23
CA SER A 53 -0.84 1.98 -8.38
C SER A 53 -0.89 3.41 -7.83
N GLY A 54 -0.24 3.61 -6.69
CA GLY A 54 0.18 4.93 -6.24
C GLY A 54 1.20 5.55 -7.18
N THR A 55 1.67 6.74 -6.85
CA THR A 55 2.56 7.54 -7.71
C THR A 55 4.00 7.66 -7.20
N CYS A 56 4.30 7.13 -6.02
CA CYS A 56 5.67 7.12 -5.49
C CYS A 56 6.56 6.13 -6.27
N HIS A 57 7.84 6.39 -6.29
CA HIS A 57 8.79 5.74 -7.21
C HIS A 57 8.82 4.21 -7.10
N PRO A 58 9.04 3.58 -5.92
CA PRO A 58 9.12 2.12 -5.83
C PRO A 58 7.80 1.45 -6.25
N THR A 59 6.68 2.05 -5.88
CA THR A 59 5.34 1.56 -6.23
C THR A 59 5.09 1.63 -7.73
N LEU A 60 5.47 2.74 -8.35
CA LEU A 60 5.28 2.94 -9.78
C LEU A 60 6.20 2.07 -10.61
N GLU A 61 7.46 1.90 -10.21
CA GLU A 61 8.40 1.00 -10.88
C GLU A 61 7.90 -0.45 -10.82
N THR A 62 7.52 -0.93 -9.63
CA THR A 62 6.93 -2.26 -9.43
C THR A 62 5.70 -2.46 -10.30
N ALA A 63 4.76 -1.52 -10.26
CA ALA A 63 3.52 -1.61 -11.02
C ALA A 63 3.76 -1.58 -12.53
N THR A 64 4.75 -0.79 -12.99
CA THR A 64 5.11 -0.70 -14.40
C THR A 64 5.70 -2.02 -14.90
N ALA A 65 6.61 -2.62 -14.14
CA ALA A 65 7.21 -3.90 -14.49
C ALA A 65 6.16 -5.02 -14.58
N ILE A 66 5.29 -5.12 -13.58
CA ILE A 66 4.22 -6.13 -13.55
C ILE A 66 3.25 -5.91 -14.71
N ALA A 67 2.77 -4.68 -14.93
CA ALA A 67 1.81 -4.38 -15.98
C ALA A 67 2.37 -4.66 -17.39
N ALA A 68 3.66 -4.35 -17.63
CA ALA A 68 4.34 -4.64 -18.88
C ALA A 68 4.49 -6.15 -19.11
N ALA A 69 4.90 -6.90 -18.09
CA ALA A 69 5.08 -8.35 -18.20
C ALA A 69 3.77 -9.12 -18.41
N LEU A 70 2.66 -8.64 -17.81
CA LEU A 70 1.35 -9.27 -17.95
C LEU A 70 0.54 -8.72 -19.14
N ASP A 71 1.07 -7.77 -19.89
CA ASP A 71 0.39 -7.06 -21.00
C ASP A 71 -0.98 -6.48 -20.59
N VAL A 72 -1.02 -5.80 -19.44
CA VAL A 72 -2.24 -5.19 -18.90
C VAL A 72 -2.10 -3.69 -18.69
N LYS A 73 -3.24 -2.99 -18.61
CA LYS A 73 -3.24 -1.54 -18.42
C LYS A 73 -2.82 -1.14 -17.00
N LEU A 74 -1.85 -0.23 -16.91
CA LEU A 74 -1.49 0.46 -15.66
C LEU A 74 -2.31 1.74 -15.50
N LYS A 75 -2.92 1.92 -14.32
CA LYS A 75 -3.67 3.12 -13.94
C LYS A 75 -3.09 3.75 -12.68
N LYS A 76 -2.50 4.93 -12.85
CA LYS A 76 -1.89 5.70 -11.74
C LYS A 76 -2.96 6.51 -11.00
N LEU A 77 -2.92 6.47 -9.67
CA LEU A 77 -3.90 7.11 -8.80
C LEU A 77 -3.22 8.06 -7.82
N LYS A 78 -3.38 9.36 -8.01
CA LYS A 78 -2.80 10.39 -7.13
C LYS A 78 -3.24 10.26 -5.67
N TYR A 79 -4.49 9.84 -5.42
CA TYR A 79 -5.02 9.65 -4.07
C TYR A 79 -4.49 8.38 -3.36
N MET A 80 -3.68 7.57 -4.06
CA MET A 80 -3.01 6.38 -3.54
C MET A 80 -1.50 6.63 -3.33
N GLN A 81 -1.07 7.89 -3.20
CA GLN A 81 0.28 8.20 -2.74
C GLN A 81 0.46 7.73 -1.30
N ASN A 82 1.70 7.44 -0.89
CA ASN A 82 1.97 6.95 0.46
C ASN A 82 1.56 7.94 1.55
N LEU A 83 1.48 7.47 2.80
CA LEU A 83 1.24 8.30 3.97
C LEU A 83 2.36 9.34 4.12
N ASP A 84 1.99 10.59 4.30
CA ASP A 84 2.95 11.63 4.64
C ASP A 84 3.28 11.56 6.13
N HIS A 85 4.41 10.97 6.45
CA HIS A 85 4.93 10.88 7.81
C HIS A 85 5.64 12.16 8.29
N GLY A 86 5.62 13.24 7.49
CA GLY A 86 6.22 14.53 7.85
C GLY A 86 7.66 14.41 8.31
N LEU A 87 7.95 14.94 9.50
CA LEU A 87 9.33 14.95 10.05
C LEU A 87 9.83 13.57 10.51
N TRP A 88 9.01 12.54 10.50
CA TRP A 88 9.48 11.17 10.78
C TRP A 88 10.13 10.51 9.56
N GLN A 89 9.89 11.05 8.38
CA GLN A 89 10.44 10.50 7.13
C GLN A 89 11.98 10.51 7.17
N GLY A 90 12.59 9.40 6.80
CA GLY A 90 14.02 9.17 6.85
C GLY A 90 14.56 8.71 8.21
N MET A 91 13.79 8.80 9.29
CA MET A 91 14.19 8.29 10.61
C MET A 91 14.19 6.76 10.60
N LEU A 92 15.12 6.17 11.34
CA LEU A 92 15.07 4.74 11.66
C LEU A 92 13.91 4.48 12.62
N ILE A 93 13.09 3.47 12.33
CA ILE A 93 11.99 3.05 13.22
C ILE A 93 12.52 2.76 14.64
N GLU A 94 13.68 2.10 14.73
CA GLU A 94 14.32 1.81 16.02
C GLU A 94 14.77 3.08 16.76
N GLU A 95 15.14 4.15 16.05
CA GLU A 95 15.43 5.44 16.68
C GLU A 95 14.18 6.09 17.27
N VAL A 96 13.05 6.02 16.57
CA VAL A 96 11.75 6.49 17.10
C VAL A 96 11.40 5.70 18.36
N ARG A 97 11.52 4.38 18.32
CA ARG A 97 11.30 3.51 19.48
C ARG A 97 12.16 3.90 20.69
N ARG A 98 13.45 4.13 20.47
CA ARG A 98 14.40 4.44 21.54
C ARG A 98 14.27 5.86 22.06
N LYS A 99 14.15 6.86 21.18
CA LYS A 99 14.15 8.28 21.53
C LYS A 99 12.76 8.82 21.90
N GLN A 100 11.70 8.22 21.37
CA GLN A 100 10.30 8.65 21.53
C GLN A 100 9.39 7.46 21.87
N PRO A 101 9.64 6.73 22.96
CA PRO A 101 8.93 5.46 23.23
C PRO A 101 7.43 5.64 23.46
N THR A 102 6.97 6.80 23.92
CA THR A 102 5.56 7.12 24.07
C THR A 102 4.89 7.24 22.70
N VAL A 103 5.51 7.99 21.78
CA VAL A 103 5.01 8.16 20.40
C VAL A 103 5.02 6.83 19.66
N TYR A 104 6.09 6.03 19.82
CA TYR A 104 6.17 4.70 19.23
C TYR A 104 4.99 3.82 19.66
N ARG A 105 4.70 3.73 20.96
CA ARG A 105 3.58 2.96 21.50
C ARG A 105 2.22 3.50 21.06
N GLN A 106 2.05 4.81 21.03
CA GLN A 106 0.79 5.41 20.56
C GLN A 106 0.52 5.08 19.10
N TRP A 107 1.55 5.13 18.23
CA TRP A 107 1.38 4.73 16.83
C TRP A 107 1.08 3.24 16.68
N GLN A 108 1.65 2.40 17.53
CA GLN A 108 1.40 0.96 17.57
C GLN A 108 -0.03 0.63 18.04
N ASP A 109 -0.46 1.24 19.14
CA ASP A 109 -1.71 0.88 19.81
C ASP A 109 -2.92 1.67 19.31
N GLN A 110 -2.72 2.95 18.97
CA GLN A 110 -3.77 3.90 18.59
C GLN A 110 -3.29 4.85 17.47
N PRO A 111 -2.94 4.33 16.27
CA PRO A 111 -2.33 5.11 15.21
C PRO A 111 -3.20 6.28 14.73
N GLU A 112 -4.53 6.17 14.89
CA GLU A 112 -5.46 7.24 14.51
C GLU A 112 -5.44 8.45 15.45
N SER A 113 -4.89 8.30 16.66
CA SER A 113 -4.78 9.36 17.65
C SER A 113 -3.57 10.29 17.42
N ILE A 114 -2.68 9.95 16.52
CA ILE A 114 -1.42 10.68 16.28
C ILE A 114 -1.44 11.34 14.90
N ARG A 115 -0.91 12.56 14.87
CA ARG A 115 -0.47 13.23 13.64
C ARG A 115 1.06 13.34 13.66
N PRO A 116 1.77 12.75 12.70
CA PRO A 116 3.20 13.04 12.52
C PRO A 116 3.42 14.55 12.34
N PRO A 117 4.43 15.14 12.97
CA PRO A 117 4.71 16.57 12.80
C PRO A 117 4.87 16.94 11.32
N GLN A 118 4.08 17.90 10.84
CA GLN A 118 4.03 18.33 9.42
C GLN A 118 3.57 17.22 8.43
N GLY A 119 2.98 16.14 8.92
CA GLY A 119 2.44 15.05 8.12
C GLY A 119 0.92 15.01 8.10
N GLU A 120 0.37 13.96 7.49
CA GLU A 120 -1.08 13.67 7.51
C GLU A 120 -1.44 12.67 8.62
N THR A 121 -2.69 12.70 9.06
CA THR A 121 -3.22 11.67 9.96
C THR A 121 -3.56 10.40 9.20
N LEU A 122 -3.58 9.28 9.90
CA LEU A 122 -4.04 8.02 9.32
C LEU A 122 -5.49 8.09 8.86
N ALA A 123 -6.35 8.87 9.55
CA ALA A 123 -7.74 9.10 9.16
C ALA A 123 -7.87 9.86 7.83
N GLU A 124 -7.03 10.86 7.60
CA GLU A 124 -6.98 11.60 6.33
C GLU A 124 -6.53 10.66 5.18
N ALA A 125 -5.47 9.88 5.39
CA ALA A 125 -5.00 8.88 4.43
C ALA A 125 -6.09 7.84 4.15
N ARG A 126 -6.74 7.30 5.19
CA ARG A 126 -7.85 6.35 5.06
C ARG A 126 -8.95 6.91 4.19
N SER A 127 -9.40 8.14 4.45
CA SER A 127 -10.50 8.77 3.70
C SER A 127 -10.20 8.84 2.20
N ARG A 128 -9.00 9.30 1.81
CA ARG A 128 -8.60 9.41 0.39
C ARG A 128 -8.42 8.05 -0.28
N VAL A 129 -7.88 7.07 0.44
CA VAL A 129 -7.68 5.70 -0.05
C VAL A 129 -9.02 5.00 -0.25
N GLU A 130 -9.93 5.05 0.72
CA GLU A 130 -11.26 4.46 0.60
C GLU A 130 -12.07 5.05 -0.55
N HIS A 131 -11.99 6.37 -0.75
CA HIS A 131 -12.63 7.03 -1.88
C HIS A 131 -12.10 6.52 -3.24
N ALA A 132 -10.78 6.39 -3.37
CA ALA A 132 -10.17 5.86 -4.58
C ALA A 132 -10.52 4.38 -4.78
N LEU A 133 -10.47 3.57 -3.73
CA LEU A 133 -10.83 2.15 -3.75
C LEU A 133 -12.29 1.95 -4.19
N ALA A 134 -13.23 2.73 -3.64
CA ALA A 134 -14.63 2.67 -4.03
C ALA A 134 -14.85 2.95 -5.52
N LYS A 135 -14.08 3.89 -6.10
CA LYS A 135 -14.13 4.17 -7.54
C LYS A 135 -13.59 3.01 -8.38
N ILE A 136 -12.54 2.33 -7.91
CA ILE A 136 -11.99 1.14 -8.58
C ILE A 136 -13.05 0.02 -8.57
N LEU A 137 -13.56 -0.32 -7.39
CA LEU A 137 -14.52 -1.41 -7.21
C LEU A 137 -15.85 -1.15 -7.96
N LYS A 138 -16.24 0.12 -8.12
CA LYS A 138 -17.42 0.47 -8.94
C LYS A 138 -17.22 0.13 -10.41
N LYS A 139 -15.98 0.19 -10.93
CA LYS A 139 -15.65 -0.13 -12.33
C LYS A 139 -15.51 -1.62 -12.60
N HIS A 140 -15.18 -2.40 -11.59
CA HIS A 140 -14.97 -3.84 -11.70
C HIS A 140 -16.07 -4.58 -10.96
N LYS A 141 -16.91 -5.29 -11.70
CA LYS A 141 -18.02 -6.10 -11.14
C LYS A 141 -17.61 -7.55 -10.91
N SER A 142 -16.58 -7.99 -11.60
CA SER A 142 -15.98 -9.32 -11.53
C SER A 142 -14.54 -9.25 -12.04
N GLY A 143 -13.84 -10.37 -12.01
CA GLY A 143 -12.47 -10.47 -12.51
C GLY A 143 -11.41 -10.21 -11.42
N VAL A 144 -10.17 -10.08 -11.85
CA VAL A 144 -9.00 -9.92 -10.98
C VAL A 144 -8.31 -8.60 -11.30
N ILE A 145 -8.05 -7.80 -10.28
CA ILE A 145 -7.28 -6.56 -10.39
C ILE A 145 -6.07 -6.59 -9.47
N GLY A 146 -4.96 -6.05 -9.91
CA GLY A 146 -3.79 -5.79 -9.08
C GLY A 146 -3.83 -4.38 -8.52
N LEU A 147 -3.46 -4.22 -7.25
CA LEU A 147 -3.34 -2.94 -6.58
C LEU A 147 -1.97 -2.87 -5.89
N VAL A 148 -1.08 -2.05 -6.43
CA VAL A 148 0.28 -1.88 -5.91
C VAL A 148 0.33 -0.69 -4.99
N LEU A 149 0.52 -0.93 -3.71
CA LEU A 149 0.54 0.07 -2.65
C LEU A 149 1.65 -0.21 -1.64
N PRO A 150 2.35 0.84 -1.18
CA PRO A 150 3.29 0.72 -0.06
C PRO A 150 2.54 0.62 1.27
N GLU A 151 3.23 0.23 2.32
CA GLU A 151 2.71 0.36 3.67
C GLU A 151 2.83 1.83 4.17
N PRO A 152 1.92 2.33 5.00
CA PRO A 152 0.79 1.60 5.61
C PRO A 152 -0.50 1.58 4.77
N LEU A 153 -0.48 2.06 3.53
CA LEU A 153 -1.68 2.10 2.68
C LEU A 153 -2.22 0.71 2.35
N ALA A 154 -1.33 -0.27 2.13
CA ALA A 154 -1.75 -1.64 1.89
C ALA A 154 -2.54 -2.19 3.09
N SER A 155 -2.08 -1.93 4.31
CA SER A 155 -2.80 -2.29 5.54
C SER A 155 -4.16 -1.60 5.66
N LEU A 156 -4.28 -0.32 5.28
CA LEU A 156 -5.58 0.38 5.23
C LEU A 156 -6.56 -0.29 4.25
N VAL A 157 -6.09 -0.66 3.05
CA VAL A 157 -6.91 -1.35 2.05
C VAL A 157 -7.30 -2.74 2.52
N ARG A 158 -6.35 -3.52 3.05
CA ARG A 158 -6.62 -4.83 3.63
C ARG A 158 -7.69 -4.76 4.72
N ALA A 159 -7.52 -3.87 5.70
CA ALA A 159 -8.48 -3.68 6.78
C ALA A 159 -9.87 -3.33 6.26
N LYS A 160 -9.96 -2.42 5.26
CA LYS A 160 -11.22 -2.03 4.63
C LYS A 160 -11.92 -3.19 3.92
N LEU A 161 -11.18 -3.99 3.15
CA LEU A 161 -11.76 -5.08 2.35
C LEU A 161 -12.09 -6.32 3.17
N THR A 162 -11.35 -6.57 4.26
CA THR A 162 -11.54 -7.76 5.10
C THR A 162 -12.31 -7.49 6.39
N LEU A 163 -12.61 -6.23 6.70
CA LEU A 163 -13.21 -5.79 7.97
C LEU A 163 -12.39 -6.23 9.20
N ARG A 164 -11.08 -6.31 9.05
CA ARG A 164 -10.13 -6.67 10.12
C ARG A 164 -9.46 -5.41 10.66
N GLU A 165 -8.82 -5.57 11.83
CA GLU A 165 -7.95 -4.53 12.40
C GLU A 165 -6.70 -4.29 11.55
N LEU A 166 -6.09 -3.12 11.73
CA LEU A 166 -4.90 -2.72 10.94
C LEU A 166 -3.66 -3.58 11.23
N GLY A 167 -3.52 -4.06 12.47
CA GLY A 167 -2.29 -4.67 12.95
C GLY A 167 -1.23 -3.65 13.37
N ASP A 168 -0.01 -4.11 13.60
CA ASP A 168 1.12 -3.24 13.95
C ASP A 168 1.66 -2.54 12.71
N LEU A 169 1.48 -1.23 12.64
CA LEU A 169 1.91 -0.45 11.48
C LEU A 169 3.44 -0.25 11.43
N TRP A 170 4.16 -0.38 12.56
CA TRP A 170 5.63 -0.35 12.53
C TRP A 170 6.21 -1.61 11.88
N GLU A 171 5.61 -2.77 12.16
CA GLU A 171 5.99 -4.01 11.47
C GLU A 171 5.64 -3.92 9.98
N ALA A 172 4.43 -3.41 9.67
CA ALA A 172 3.98 -3.24 8.30
C ALA A 172 4.92 -2.35 7.47
N GLU A 173 5.45 -1.24 8.03
CA GLU A 173 6.39 -0.35 7.33
C GLU A 173 7.63 -1.07 6.76
N THR A 174 7.96 -2.23 7.27
CA THR A 174 9.08 -3.05 6.78
C THR A 174 8.66 -4.11 5.76
N GLU A 175 7.38 -4.26 5.47
CA GLU A 175 6.88 -5.24 4.51
C GLU A 175 7.05 -4.74 3.06
N HIS A 176 7.66 -5.56 2.22
CA HIS A 176 7.91 -5.27 0.80
C HIS A 176 7.92 -6.55 -0.05
N GLY A 177 7.89 -6.41 -1.36
CA GLY A 177 8.11 -7.49 -2.31
C GLY A 177 7.19 -8.69 -2.19
N GLY A 178 5.96 -8.52 -1.66
CA GLY A 178 5.00 -9.57 -1.46
C GLY A 178 3.60 -9.22 -1.97
N TYR A 179 2.70 -10.19 -1.98
CA TYR A 179 1.30 -9.95 -2.32
C TYR A 179 0.35 -10.84 -1.53
N GLU A 180 -0.91 -10.43 -1.46
CA GLU A 180 -2.01 -11.21 -0.91
C GLU A 180 -3.24 -11.09 -1.81
N THR A 181 -4.10 -12.11 -1.82
CA THR A 181 -5.34 -12.13 -2.60
C THR A 181 -6.52 -11.90 -1.68
N LEU A 182 -7.30 -10.85 -1.96
CA LEU A 182 -8.49 -10.48 -1.22
C LEU A 182 -9.72 -10.68 -2.11
N VAL A 183 -10.72 -11.38 -1.60
CA VAL A 183 -12.00 -11.56 -2.30
C VAL A 183 -12.97 -10.51 -1.79
N VAL A 184 -13.50 -9.72 -2.73
CA VAL A 184 -14.45 -8.66 -2.41
C VAL A 184 -15.83 -9.07 -2.92
N GLU A 185 -16.77 -9.25 -2.01
CA GLU A 185 -18.16 -9.43 -2.39
C GLU A 185 -18.73 -8.12 -2.96
N PRO A 186 -19.55 -8.18 -4.01
CA PRO A 186 -20.22 -6.98 -4.49
C PRO A 186 -21.06 -6.40 -3.36
N VAL A 187 -20.83 -5.14 -3.01
CA VAL A 187 -21.74 -4.43 -2.13
C VAL A 187 -23.12 -4.51 -2.78
N ALA A 188 -24.03 -5.22 -2.17
CA ALA A 188 -25.42 -5.28 -2.62
C ALA A 188 -25.90 -3.84 -2.73
N GLY A 189 -26.18 -3.40 -3.95
CA GLY A 189 -26.61 -2.04 -4.21
C GLY A 189 -27.84 -1.75 -3.36
N GLY A 190 -27.70 -0.81 -2.40
CA GLY A 190 -28.81 -0.37 -1.61
C GLY A 190 -29.96 0.02 -2.54
N SER A 191 -31.00 -0.77 -2.52
CA SER A 191 -32.27 -0.47 -3.18
C SER A 191 -32.73 0.90 -2.64
N ARG A 192 -32.59 1.95 -3.43
CA ARG A 192 -33.32 3.19 -3.19
C ARG A 192 -34.79 2.86 -3.37
N ARG A 193 -35.49 2.81 -2.27
CA ARG A 193 -36.94 3.03 -2.26
C ARG A 193 -37.18 4.54 -2.12
#